data_78817faac2c29d20462dcc9210e37723
#
_entry.id   78817faac2c29d20462dcc9210e37723
#
_cell.length_a   1.000
_cell.length_b   1.000
_cell.length_c   1.000
_cell.angle_alpha   90.00
_cell.angle_beta   90.00
_cell.angle_gamma   90.00
#
_symmetry.space_group_name_H-M   'P 1'
#
loop_
_entity.id
_entity.type
_entity.pdbx_description
1 polymer ?
#
loop_
_entity_poly.entity_id
_entity_poly.type
_entity_poly.pdbx_seq_one_letter_code
_entity_poly.pdbx_strand_id
1 'polypeptide(L)'
;MKKNKELHLEVSAILFKHDPMEVGVQISDDEYDIEAATILSRLHNAKNEEDVIDIVHEEFQSWFGKEAAGKRAVYEQIGKEIWHVYRKMHEQAA
;
A
#
# COMPACT_ATOMS: atom_id res chain seq x y z
N MET A 1 5.50 7.85 15.62
CA MET A 1 6.45 8.68 14.95
C MET A 1 7.46 7.88 14.19
N LYS A 2 8.47 7.28 14.85
CA LYS A 2 9.39 6.40 14.15
C LYS A 2 8.65 5.27 13.44
N LYS A 3 7.68 4.66 14.14
CA LYS A 3 6.93 3.53 13.60
C LYS A 3 6.11 3.91 12.38
N ASN A 4 5.49 5.08 12.41
CA ASN A 4 4.72 5.54 11.25
C ASN A 4 5.62 5.77 10.05
N LYS A 5 6.79 6.32 10.29
CA LYS A 5 7.75 6.56 9.22
C LYS A 5 8.26 5.25 8.64
N GLU A 6 8.59 4.29 9.52
CA GLU A 6 9.04 2.97 9.08
C GLU A 6 7.97 2.25 8.28
N LEU A 7 6.73 2.30 8.76
CA LEU A 7 5.61 1.67 8.06
C LEU A 7 5.39 2.32 6.71
N HIS A 8 5.48 3.65 6.64
CA HIS A 8 5.36 4.36 5.37
C HIS A 8 6.42 3.91 4.38
N LEU A 9 7.66 3.79 4.83
CA LEU A 9 8.74 3.32 3.97
C LEU A 9 8.51 1.90 3.48
N GLU A 10 8.01 1.03 4.36
CA GLU A 10 7.73 -0.35 3.98
C GLU A 10 6.60 -0.44 2.97
N VAL A 11 5.53 0.32 3.18
CA VAL A 11 4.41 0.33 2.25
C VAL A 11 4.85 0.88 0.89
N SER A 12 5.60 1.98 0.92
CA SER A 12 6.11 2.56 -0.31
C SER A 12 7.01 1.58 -1.07
N ALA A 13 7.86 0.85 -0.34
CA ALA A 13 8.75 -0.14 -0.93
C ALA A 13 7.96 -1.30 -1.56
N ILE A 14 6.88 -1.74 -0.90
CA ILE A 14 6.03 -2.79 -1.45
C ILE A 14 5.39 -2.34 -2.75
N LEU A 15 4.86 -1.12 -2.77
CA LEU A 15 4.24 -0.58 -3.97
C LEU A 15 5.26 -0.42 -5.10
N PHE A 16 6.45 0.06 -4.77
CA PHE A 16 7.52 0.22 -5.73
C PHE A 16 7.92 -1.12 -6.34
N LYS A 17 8.07 -2.13 -5.51
CA LYS A 17 8.46 -3.48 -5.94
C LYS A 17 7.45 -4.07 -6.92
N HIS A 18 6.16 -3.93 -6.62
CA HIS A 18 5.11 -4.51 -7.45
C HIS A 18 4.78 -3.65 -8.66
N ASP A 19 5.01 -2.34 -8.56
CA ASP A 19 4.79 -1.39 -9.65
C ASP A 19 3.41 -1.59 -10.32
N PRO A 20 2.31 -1.47 -9.56
CA PRO A 20 0.98 -1.78 -10.10
C PRO A 20 0.56 -0.92 -11.27
N MET A 21 1.07 0.30 -11.35
CA MET A 21 0.76 1.21 -12.46
C MET A 21 1.76 1.07 -13.62
N GLU A 22 2.74 0.20 -13.47
CA GLU A 22 3.74 -0.09 -14.50
C GLU A 22 4.35 1.20 -15.06
N VAL A 23 4.84 2.03 -14.15
CA VAL A 23 5.45 3.31 -14.56
C VAL A 23 6.77 3.08 -15.31
N GLY A 24 7.20 1.83 -15.43
CA GLY A 24 8.33 1.47 -16.27
C GLY A 24 9.66 1.79 -15.63
N VAL A 25 10.41 2.67 -16.27
CA VAL A 25 11.72 3.06 -15.74
C VAL A 25 11.51 3.96 -14.53
N GLN A 26 11.87 3.46 -13.38
CA GLN A 26 11.75 4.24 -12.15
C GLN A 26 13.05 4.93 -11.85
N ILE A 27 12.90 6.20 -11.51
CA ILE A 27 14.06 7.05 -11.22
C ILE A 27 14.40 6.96 -9.75
N SER A 28 13.37 6.74 -8.92
CA SER A 28 13.50 6.83 -7.49
C SER A 28 12.52 5.86 -6.83
N ASP A 29 12.88 5.33 -5.66
CA ASP A 29 12.01 4.41 -4.92
C ASP A 29 10.86 5.12 -4.19
N ASP A 30 10.71 6.42 -4.39
CA ASP A 30 9.58 7.17 -3.83
C ASP A 30 8.45 7.40 -4.84
N GLU A 31 8.42 6.63 -5.93
CA GLU A 31 7.39 6.74 -6.96
C GLU A 31 5.97 6.64 -6.40
N TYR A 32 5.77 5.81 -5.39
CA TYR A 32 4.44 5.58 -4.82
C TYR A 32 4.32 6.17 -3.42
N ASP A 33 5.12 7.16 -3.09
CA ASP A 33 5.17 7.72 -1.74
C ASP A 33 3.85 8.35 -1.32
N ILE A 34 3.23 9.10 -2.21
CA ILE A 34 1.96 9.77 -1.92
C ILE A 34 0.85 8.74 -1.75
N GLU A 35 0.82 7.75 -2.64
CA GLU A 35 -0.17 6.67 -2.55
C GLU A 35 0.01 5.89 -1.26
N ALA A 36 1.25 5.62 -0.88
CA ALA A 36 1.54 4.93 0.38
C ALA A 36 0.99 5.72 1.57
N ALA A 37 1.16 7.03 1.55
CA ALA A 37 0.67 7.88 2.65
C ALA A 37 -0.84 7.80 2.79
N THR A 38 -1.57 7.83 1.68
CA THR A 38 -3.03 7.78 1.74
C THR A 38 -3.52 6.40 2.16
N ILE A 39 -2.86 5.34 1.71
CA ILE A 39 -3.18 3.98 2.16
C ILE A 39 -2.94 3.86 3.65
N LEU A 40 -1.79 4.33 4.11
CA LEU A 40 -1.40 4.26 5.51
C LEU A 40 -2.44 4.92 6.42
N SER A 41 -2.98 6.06 5.98
CA SER A 41 -3.95 6.79 6.79
C SER A 41 -5.25 6.01 7.00
N ARG A 42 -5.51 4.99 6.19
CA ARG A 42 -6.72 4.19 6.27
C ARG A 42 -6.51 2.82 6.92
N LEU A 43 -5.26 2.42 7.16
CA LEU A 43 -4.98 1.06 7.65
C LEU A 43 -5.61 0.77 9.01
N HIS A 44 -5.80 1.80 9.84
CA HIS A 44 -6.42 1.59 11.15
C HIS A 44 -7.88 1.12 11.04
N ASN A 45 -8.50 1.26 9.89
CA ASN A 45 -9.85 0.77 9.65
C ASN A 45 -9.88 -0.68 9.20
N ALA A 46 -8.73 -1.25 8.86
CA ALA A 46 -8.67 -2.61 8.35
C ALA A 46 -8.75 -3.61 9.51
N LYS A 47 -9.58 -4.61 9.36
CA LYS A 47 -9.74 -5.68 10.35
C LYS A 47 -9.08 -6.97 9.91
N ASN A 48 -8.80 -7.07 8.62
CA ASN A 48 -8.21 -8.27 8.06
C ASN A 48 -7.53 -7.92 6.74
N GLU A 49 -6.92 -8.93 6.15
CA GLU A 49 -6.19 -8.81 4.90
C GLU A 49 -7.07 -8.31 3.75
N GLU A 50 -8.31 -8.81 3.69
CA GLU A 50 -9.23 -8.40 2.63
C GLU A 50 -9.53 -6.92 2.68
N ASP A 51 -9.66 -6.37 3.89
CA ASP A 51 -9.89 -4.95 4.04
C ASP A 51 -8.72 -4.13 3.50
N VAL A 52 -7.49 -4.60 3.72
CA VAL A 52 -6.31 -3.91 3.21
C VAL A 52 -6.28 -3.94 1.69
N ILE A 53 -6.61 -5.08 1.09
CA ILE A 53 -6.68 -5.20 -0.36
C ILE A 53 -7.69 -4.19 -0.93
N ASP A 54 -8.84 -4.09 -0.30
CA ASP A 54 -9.88 -3.13 -0.71
C ASP A 54 -9.37 -1.69 -0.59
N ILE A 55 -8.70 -1.37 0.51
CA ILE A 55 -8.17 -0.03 0.72
C ILE A 55 -7.17 0.33 -0.37
N VAL A 56 -6.23 -0.57 -0.66
CA VAL A 56 -5.22 -0.32 -1.67
C VAL A 56 -5.87 -0.11 -3.04
N HIS A 57 -6.80 -1.00 -3.40
CA HIS A 57 -7.49 -0.91 -4.68
C HIS A 57 -8.26 0.40 -4.80
N GLU A 58 -8.99 0.77 -3.75
CA GLU A 58 -9.77 2.01 -3.75
C GLU A 58 -8.89 3.24 -3.87
N GLU A 59 -7.75 3.26 -3.18
CA GLU A 59 -6.85 4.39 -3.26
C GLU A 59 -6.26 4.52 -4.66
N PHE A 60 -5.90 3.42 -5.28
CA PHE A 60 -5.39 3.47 -6.64
C PHE A 60 -6.47 3.92 -7.62
N GLN A 61 -7.72 3.51 -7.40
CA GLN A 61 -8.83 4.01 -8.21
C GLN A 61 -9.01 5.51 -8.04
N SER A 62 -8.83 6.00 -6.82
CA SER A 62 -8.97 7.42 -6.53
C SER A 62 -7.87 8.25 -7.21
N TRP A 63 -6.65 7.73 -7.17
CA TRP A 63 -5.51 8.47 -7.74
C TRP A 63 -5.44 8.40 -9.26
N PHE A 64 -5.78 7.25 -9.84
CA PHE A 64 -5.52 6.98 -11.26
C PHE A 64 -6.79 6.70 -12.07
N GLY A 65 -7.93 6.59 -11.43
CA GLY A 65 -9.18 6.23 -12.08
C GLY A 65 -9.39 4.73 -12.12
N LYS A 66 -10.65 4.33 -12.22
CA LYS A 66 -11.02 2.90 -12.17
C LYS A 66 -10.39 2.09 -13.29
N GLU A 67 -10.36 2.67 -14.46
CA GLU A 67 -9.85 1.95 -15.63
C GLU A 67 -8.34 1.71 -15.51
N ALA A 68 -7.60 2.76 -15.18
CA ALA A 68 -6.15 2.66 -15.05
C ALA A 68 -5.74 1.78 -13.88
N ALA A 69 -6.48 1.88 -12.75
CA ALA A 69 -6.17 1.07 -11.57
C ALA A 69 -6.37 -0.41 -11.83
N GLY A 70 -7.34 -0.78 -12.66
CA GLY A 70 -7.57 -2.17 -12.99
C GLY A 70 -8.36 -2.91 -11.93
N LYS A 71 -8.27 -4.24 -11.99
CA LYS A 71 -9.06 -5.11 -11.13
C LYS A 71 -8.45 -5.26 -9.74
N ARG A 72 -9.29 -5.58 -8.79
CA ARG A 72 -8.86 -5.82 -7.40
C ARG A 72 -7.78 -6.88 -7.33
N ALA A 73 -7.83 -7.89 -8.20
CA ALA A 73 -6.86 -8.98 -8.20
C ALA A 73 -5.42 -8.48 -8.34
N VAL A 74 -5.22 -7.35 -9.01
CA VAL A 74 -3.89 -6.77 -9.18
C VAL A 74 -3.27 -6.43 -7.81
N TYR A 75 -4.10 -6.12 -6.83
CA TYR A 75 -3.66 -5.62 -5.54
C TYR A 75 -3.68 -6.67 -4.42
N GLU A 76 -4.04 -7.92 -4.75
CA GLU A 76 -4.15 -8.96 -3.72
C GLU A 76 -2.82 -9.22 -3.02
N GLN A 77 -1.77 -9.45 -3.77
CA GLN A 77 -0.46 -9.72 -3.17
C GLN A 77 0.08 -8.49 -2.44
N ILE A 78 -0.14 -7.31 -3.02
CA ILE A 78 0.26 -6.05 -2.40
C ILE A 78 -0.42 -5.90 -1.03
N GLY A 79 -1.73 -6.10 -0.99
CA GLY A 79 -2.49 -5.97 0.26
C GLY A 79 -2.06 -6.98 1.30
N LYS A 80 -1.78 -8.21 0.88
CA LYS A 80 -1.28 -9.24 1.80
C LYS A 80 0.03 -8.83 2.44
N GLU A 81 0.95 -8.31 1.66
CA GLU A 81 2.25 -7.89 2.16
C GLU A 81 2.13 -6.69 3.10
N ILE A 82 1.27 -5.74 2.73
CA ILE A 82 1.04 -4.57 3.59
C ILE A 82 0.41 -4.99 4.93
N TRP A 83 -0.58 -5.87 4.88
CA TRP A 83 -1.22 -6.38 6.09
C TRP A 83 -0.22 -7.05 7.01
N HIS A 84 0.67 -7.87 6.42
CA HIS A 84 1.70 -8.57 7.18
C HIS A 84 2.62 -7.58 7.90
N VAL A 85 3.10 -6.56 7.18
CA VAL A 85 4.00 -5.56 7.76
C VAL A 85 3.28 -4.75 8.83
N TYR A 86 2.06 -4.36 8.56
CA TYR A 86 1.26 -3.56 9.49
C TYR A 86 1.06 -4.31 10.81
N ARG A 87 0.68 -5.58 10.73
CA ARG A 87 0.48 -6.39 11.93
C ARG A 87 1.77 -6.60 12.70
N LYS A 88 2.84 -6.89 11.98
CA LYS A 88 4.13 -7.12 12.60
C LYS A 88 4.59 -5.90 13.40
N MET A 89 4.43 -4.71 12.84
CA MET A 89 4.82 -3.50 13.52
C MET A 89 3.95 -3.21 14.73
N HIS A 90 2.65 -3.50 14.63
CA HIS A 90 1.73 -3.32 15.75
C HIS A 90 2.00 -4.30 16.88
N GLU A 91 2.35 -5.54 16.54
CA GLU A 91 2.72 -6.54 17.53
C GLU A 91 3.98 -6.13 18.27
N GLN A 92 4.95 -5.59 17.56
CA GLN A 92 6.18 -5.11 18.16
C GLN A 92 5.94 -3.88 19.05
N ALA A 93 4.87 -3.14 18.78
CA ALA A 93 4.52 -1.96 19.56
C ALA A 93 3.93 -2.32 20.92
N ALA A 94 3.36 -3.50 21.02
CA ALA A 94 2.80 -3.99 22.28
C ALA A 94 3.91 -4.51 23.17
#